data_c7df63dd630c4ef3bb9edaa9e41b6c49
#
_entry.id   c7df63dd630c4ef3bb9edaa9e41b6c49
#
_cell.length_a   1.000
_cell.length_b   1.000
_cell.length_c   1.000
_cell.angle_alpha   90.00
_cell.angle_beta   90.00
_cell.angle_gamma   90.00
#
_symmetry.space_group_name_H-M   'P 1'
#
loop_
_entity.id
_entity.type
_entity.pdbx_description
1 polymer ?
#
loop_
_entity_poly.entity_id
_entity_poly.type
_entity_poly.pdbx_seq_one_letter_code
_entity_poly.pdbx_strand_id
1 'polypeptide(L)'
;PKRIREARFDKLDNTANLFPVIASRKSSNVYRIAATLTEEIQPEKLQQALDMVLPYFDVMHVRMKTGVFWYYFEDNPNPAPRVMQEDMGPCQYINPLLNREYLFRVLYYERRISLEVFHALTDGNGALMFLKELVYQYLRLVHPEIGKGDRMELHEETTVDREDSYLKHYKRP
;
A
#
# COMPACT_ATOMS: atom_id res chain seq x y z
N PRO A 1 12.12 -21.31 4.97
CA PRO A 1 13.21 -20.53 5.56
C PRO A 1 12.77 -19.08 5.58
N LYS A 2 12.69 -18.48 6.81
CA LYS A 2 12.46 -17.04 6.94
C LYS A 2 13.63 -16.34 6.26
N ARG A 3 13.39 -15.59 5.17
CA ARG A 3 14.36 -14.64 4.65
C ARG A 3 14.62 -13.63 5.76
N ILE A 4 15.84 -13.58 6.27
CA ILE A 4 16.30 -12.49 7.12
C ILE A 4 16.36 -11.29 6.17
N ARG A 5 15.40 -10.37 6.29
CA ARG A 5 15.43 -9.09 5.56
C ARG A 5 16.40 -8.19 6.28
N GLU A 6 17.45 -7.78 5.60
CA GLU A 6 18.27 -6.65 6.04
C GLU A 6 17.41 -5.39 5.99
N ALA A 7 17.49 -4.56 7.03
CA ALA A 7 16.77 -3.29 7.06
C ALA A 7 17.26 -2.41 5.90
N ARG A 8 16.39 -2.16 4.92
CA ARG A 8 16.67 -1.26 3.80
C ARG A 8 16.27 0.16 4.18
N PHE A 9 17.20 1.07 4.04
CA PHE A 9 16.98 2.51 4.20
C PHE A 9 16.99 3.14 2.82
N ASP A 10 15.81 3.48 2.31
CA ASP A 10 15.68 4.17 1.04
C ASP A 10 15.39 5.65 1.27
N LYS A 11 16.19 6.54 0.71
CA LYS A 11 15.86 7.96 0.67
C LYS A 11 14.61 8.18 -0.18
N LEU A 12 13.73 9.06 0.28
CA LEU A 12 12.67 9.59 -0.57
C LEU A 12 13.29 10.30 -1.77
N ASP A 13 12.67 10.15 -2.95
CA ASP A 13 13.04 10.94 -4.10
C ASP A 13 12.80 12.44 -3.86
N ASN A 14 13.30 13.29 -4.75
CA ASN A 14 13.19 14.74 -4.61
C ASN A 14 11.73 15.22 -4.55
N THR A 15 10.82 14.55 -5.24
CA THR A 15 9.40 14.89 -5.26
C THR A 15 8.73 14.38 -3.99
N ALA A 16 9.04 13.15 -3.57
CA ALA A 16 8.46 12.53 -2.38
C ALA A 16 8.86 13.26 -1.08
N ASN A 17 10.04 13.87 -1.01
CA ASN A 17 10.45 14.69 0.13
C ASN A 17 9.56 15.93 0.35
N LEU A 18 8.91 16.44 -0.68
CA LEU A 18 8.01 17.59 -0.57
C LEU A 18 6.68 17.20 0.11
N PHE A 19 6.15 16.01 -0.17
CA PHE A 19 4.83 15.59 0.30
C PHE A 19 4.70 15.55 1.83
N PRO A 20 5.65 15.01 2.63
CA PRO A 20 5.54 15.04 4.07
C PRO A 20 5.49 16.44 4.66
N VAL A 21 6.21 17.40 4.05
CA VAL A 21 6.26 18.79 4.51
C VAL A 21 4.93 19.51 4.29
N ILE A 22 4.27 19.24 3.16
CA ILE A 22 3.00 19.90 2.80
C ILE A 22 1.77 19.11 3.20
N ALA A 23 1.92 17.85 3.61
CA ALA A 23 0.80 17.03 4.05
C ALA A 23 0.24 17.55 5.38
N SER A 24 -1.05 17.78 5.42
CA SER A 24 -1.77 18.25 6.60
C SER A 24 -3.22 17.74 6.56
N ARG A 25 -3.98 18.01 7.63
CA ARG A 25 -5.43 17.74 7.63
C ARG A 25 -6.19 18.50 6.53
N LYS A 26 -5.63 19.62 6.05
CA LYS A 26 -6.25 20.43 4.96
C LYS A 26 -5.77 19.97 3.57
N SER A 27 -4.59 19.35 3.47
CA SER A 27 -4.03 18.83 2.22
C SER A 27 -3.39 17.48 2.52
N SER A 28 -4.15 16.41 2.31
CA SER A 28 -3.74 15.07 2.76
C SER A 28 -2.67 14.43 1.89
N ASN A 29 -2.56 14.84 0.62
CA ASN A 29 -1.75 14.16 -0.41
C ASN A 29 -2.02 12.66 -0.49
N VAL A 30 -3.26 12.28 -0.26
CA VAL A 30 -3.78 10.92 -0.35
C VAL A 30 -4.61 10.81 -1.62
N TYR A 31 -4.42 9.76 -2.37
CA TYR A 31 -5.28 9.40 -3.48
C TYR A 31 -5.95 8.07 -3.23
N ARG A 32 -7.03 7.82 -3.96
CA ARG A 32 -7.84 6.60 -3.83
C ARG A 32 -7.96 5.88 -5.16
N ILE A 33 -7.84 4.56 -5.10
CA ILE A 33 -8.32 3.65 -6.13
C ILE A 33 -9.27 2.64 -5.48
N ALA A 34 -10.22 2.11 -6.25
CA ALA A 34 -11.22 1.20 -5.69
C ALA A 34 -11.63 0.12 -6.70
N ALA A 35 -12.07 -1.00 -6.18
CA ALA A 35 -12.71 -2.08 -6.91
C ALA A 35 -14.12 -2.30 -6.36
N THR A 36 -15.11 -2.41 -7.26
CA THR A 36 -16.48 -2.77 -6.88
C THR A 36 -16.74 -4.20 -7.32
N LEU A 37 -17.19 -5.04 -6.39
CA LEU A 37 -17.49 -6.44 -6.60
C LEU A 37 -18.99 -6.66 -6.78
N THR A 38 -19.39 -7.89 -7.06
CA THR A 38 -20.81 -8.28 -7.23
C THR A 38 -21.49 -8.59 -5.90
N GLU A 39 -20.70 -8.97 -4.88
CA GLU A 39 -21.17 -9.37 -3.56
C GLU A 39 -20.70 -8.41 -2.48
N GLU A 40 -21.36 -8.43 -1.33
CA GLU A 40 -20.97 -7.65 -0.16
C GLU A 40 -19.61 -8.10 0.37
N ILE A 41 -18.83 -7.12 0.82
CA ILE A 41 -17.49 -7.38 1.35
C ILE A 41 -17.58 -8.04 2.72
N GLN A 42 -16.80 -9.11 2.90
CA GLN A 42 -16.59 -9.80 4.19
C GLN A 42 -15.31 -9.24 4.85
N PRO A 43 -15.42 -8.39 5.88
CA PRO A 43 -14.27 -7.66 6.44
C PRO A 43 -13.15 -8.58 6.95
N GLU A 44 -13.53 -9.70 7.57
CA GLU A 44 -12.58 -10.66 8.12
C GLU A 44 -11.74 -11.32 7.02
N LYS A 45 -12.37 -11.63 5.88
CA LYS A 45 -11.69 -12.19 4.71
C LYS A 45 -10.80 -11.15 4.04
N LEU A 46 -11.25 -9.90 3.99
CA LEU A 46 -10.47 -8.81 3.46
C LEU A 46 -9.22 -8.55 4.32
N GLN A 47 -9.34 -8.61 5.65
CA GLN A 47 -8.19 -8.52 6.55
C GLN A 47 -7.22 -9.68 6.34
N GLN A 48 -7.72 -10.91 6.23
CA GLN A 48 -6.87 -12.08 5.94
C GLN A 48 -6.12 -11.92 4.62
N ALA A 49 -6.78 -11.45 3.57
CA ALA A 49 -6.14 -11.18 2.29
C ALA A 49 -5.05 -10.12 2.41
N LEU A 50 -5.31 -9.03 3.14
CA LEU A 50 -4.32 -7.98 3.39
C LEU A 50 -3.10 -8.51 4.14
N ASP A 51 -3.30 -9.30 5.19
CA ASP A 51 -2.22 -9.91 5.97
C ASP A 51 -1.35 -10.85 5.12
N MET A 52 -1.97 -11.53 4.12
CA MET A 52 -1.27 -12.41 3.18
C MET A 52 -0.47 -11.64 2.13
N VAL A 53 -1.02 -10.57 1.59
CA VAL A 53 -0.46 -9.84 0.43
C VAL A 53 0.63 -8.87 0.84
N LEU A 54 0.43 -8.12 1.93
CA LEU A 54 1.31 -7.04 2.34
C LEU A 54 2.80 -7.42 2.43
N PRO A 55 3.20 -8.60 2.95
CA PRO A 55 4.61 -8.97 3.05
C PRO A 55 5.35 -9.11 1.71
N TYR A 56 4.63 -9.15 0.60
CA TYR A 56 5.20 -9.30 -0.75
C TYR A 56 5.35 -7.96 -1.49
N PHE A 57 4.80 -6.88 -0.92
CA PHE A 57 4.87 -5.53 -1.49
C PHE A 57 5.77 -4.65 -0.63
N ASP A 58 7.07 -4.71 -0.86
CA ASP A 58 8.05 -3.96 -0.07
C ASP A 58 7.76 -2.46 -0.02
N VAL A 59 7.25 -1.88 -1.13
CA VAL A 59 6.87 -0.48 -1.20
C VAL A 59 5.72 -0.11 -0.26
N MET A 60 4.82 -1.05 0.00
CA MET A 60 3.68 -0.85 0.91
C MET A 60 4.03 -1.21 2.36
N HIS A 61 5.03 -2.08 2.57
CA HIS A 61 5.41 -2.62 3.87
C HIS A 61 6.43 -1.75 4.60
N VAL A 62 6.26 -0.43 4.53
CA VAL A 62 7.19 0.54 5.12
C VAL A 62 6.48 1.52 6.03
N ARG A 63 7.27 2.19 6.86
CA ARG A 63 6.90 3.36 7.63
C ARG A 63 7.86 4.51 7.33
N MET A 64 7.39 5.73 7.54
CA MET A 64 8.19 6.93 7.35
C MET A 64 8.81 7.38 8.67
N LYS A 65 10.08 7.69 8.63
CA LYS A 65 10.83 8.26 9.75
C LYS A 65 11.44 9.62 9.36
N THR A 66 11.67 10.44 10.38
CA THR A 66 12.32 11.72 10.22
C THR A 66 13.80 11.58 10.60
N GLY A 67 14.69 11.84 9.65
CA GLY A 67 16.11 12.04 9.91
C GLY A 67 16.40 13.47 10.36
N VAL A 68 17.66 13.82 10.47
CA VAL A 68 18.09 15.18 10.90
C VAL A 68 17.66 16.25 9.89
N PHE A 69 17.70 15.94 8.60
CA PHE A 69 17.42 16.89 7.51
C PHE A 69 16.46 16.36 6.43
N TRP A 70 16.02 15.09 6.53
CA TRP A 70 15.18 14.48 5.50
C TRP A 70 14.27 13.39 6.09
N TYR A 71 13.23 13.04 5.36
CA TYR A 71 12.42 11.87 5.62
C TYR A 71 13.00 10.65 4.89
N TYR A 72 12.79 9.47 5.45
CA TYR A 72 13.18 8.21 4.83
C TYR A 72 12.18 7.10 5.16
N PHE A 73 12.16 6.08 4.33
CA PHE A 73 11.38 4.87 4.58
C PHE A 73 12.26 3.80 5.21
N GLU A 74 11.67 3.06 6.13
CA GLU A 74 12.22 1.83 6.69
C GLU A 74 11.13 0.77 6.75
N ASP A 75 11.52 -0.51 6.83
CA ASP A 75 10.57 -1.61 6.98
C ASP A 75 9.71 -1.40 8.22
N ASN A 76 8.39 -1.62 8.07
CA ASN A 76 7.47 -1.48 9.17
C ASN A 76 7.32 -2.83 9.88
N PRO A 77 7.75 -2.98 11.15
CA PRO A 77 7.65 -4.23 11.90
C PRO A 77 6.24 -4.51 12.43
N ASN A 78 5.34 -3.54 12.32
CA ASN A 78 3.97 -3.68 12.82
C ASN A 78 3.15 -4.64 11.95
N PRO A 79 2.14 -5.31 12.51
CA PRO A 79 1.15 -6.06 11.74
C PRO A 79 0.46 -5.15 10.71
N ALA A 80 -0.10 -5.74 9.65
CA ALA A 80 -0.85 -5.00 8.64
C ALA A 80 -1.91 -4.07 9.26
N PRO A 81 -2.19 -2.91 8.64
CA PRO A 81 -3.22 -2.01 9.15
C PRO A 81 -4.58 -2.71 9.15
N ARG A 82 -5.47 -2.30 10.04
CA ARG A 82 -6.81 -2.88 10.07
C ARG A 82 -7.63 -2.35 8.89
N VAL A 83 -8.36 -3.26 8.25
CA VAL A 83 -9.39 -2.86 7.30
C VAL A 83 -10.53 -2.19 8.07
N MET A 84 -11.08 -1.12 7.54
CA MET A 84 -12.10 -0.31 8.21
C MET A 84 -13.30 -0.11 7.31
N GLN A 85 -14.48 -0.03 7.93
CA GLN A 85 -15.64 0.44 7.21
C GLN A 85 -15.44 1.92 6.83
N GLU A 86 -15.85 2.29 5.63
CA GLU A 86 -15.76 3.66 5.17
C GLU A 86 -16.88 4.48 5.86
N ASP A 87 -16.50 5.38 6.75
CA ASP A 87 -17.37 6.24 7.54
C ASP A 87 -17.09 7.73 7.33
N MET A 88 -16.07 8.05 6.53
CA MET A 88 -15.62 9.41 6.25
C MET A 88 -15.53 9.67 4.74
N GLY A 89 -15.47 10.95 4.38
CA GLY A 89 -15.19 11.35 3.00
C GLY A 89 -13.86 10.81 2.50
N PRO A 90 -13.69 10.65 1.17
CA PRO A 90 -12.49 10.07 0.58
C PRO A 90 -11.24 10.94 0.80
N CYS A 91 -10.07 10.28 0.73
CA CYS A 91 -8.76 10.91 0.72
C CYS A 91 -8.47 11.81 1.93
N GLN A 92 -9.03 11.46 3.10
CA GLN A 92 -8.68 12.15 4.34
C GLN A 92 -7.24 11.83 4.74
N TYR A 93 -6.63 12.73 5.50
CA TYR A 93 -5.29 12.53 6.05
C TYR A 93 -5.17 11.20 6.79
N ILE A 94 -4.16 10.42 6.43
CA ILE A 94 -3.82 9.19 7.14
C ILE A 94 -2.86 9.55 8.26
N ASN A 95 -3.32 9.40 9.52
CA ASN A 95 -2.44 9.57 10.66
C ASN A 95 -1.66 8.26 10.91
N PRO A 96 -0.33 8.23 10.68
CA PRO A 96 0.43 7.00 10.84
C PRO A 96 0.38 6.44 12.26
N LEU A 97 0.34 7.29 13.27
CA LEU A 97 0.29 6.87 14.68
C LEU A 97 -0.97 6.07 15.03
N LEU A 98 -2.08 6.34 14.33
CA LEU A 98 -3.35 5.62 14.51
C LEU A 98 -3.51 4.44 13.54
N ASN A 99 -2.60 4.30 12.58
CA ASN A 99 -2.65 3.31 11.50
C ASN A 99 -1.44 2.36 11.50
N ARG A 100 -0.92 2.03 12.68
CA ARG A 100 0.25 1.16 12.84
C ARG A 100 1.47 1.61 12.02
N GLU A 101 1.67 2.90 11.89
CA GLU A 101 2.69 3.58 11.11
C GLU A 101 2.63 3.35 9.59
N TYR A 102 1.56 2.72 9.05
CA TYR A 102 1.37 2.58 7.61
C TYR A 102 0.84 3.87 6.97
N LEU A 103 1.26 4.09 5.74
CA LEU A 103 0.94 5.27 4.93
C LEU A 103 -0.15 4.99 3.88
N PHE A 104 -0.84 3.89 4.03
CA PHE A 104 -2.02 3.53 3.25
C PHE A 104 -3.08 2.95 4.18
N ARG A 105 -4.31 2.89 3.71
CA ARG A 105 -5.41 2.19 4.40
C ARG A 105 -6.31 1.49 3.41
N VAL A 106 -6.90 0.39 3.86
CA VAL A 106 -7.91 -0.37 3.12
C VAL A 106 -9.25 -0.14 3.78
N LEU A 107 -10.20 0.33 2.99
CA LEU A 107 -11.56 0.62 3.42
C LEU A 107 -12.54 -0.27 2.65
N TYR A 108 -13.69 -0.57 3.25
CA TYR A 108 -14.77 -1.23 2.54
C TYR A 108 -16.10 -0.52 2.80
N TYR A 109 -16.96 -0.55 1.81
CA TYR A 109 -18.34 -0.10 1.90
C TYR A 109 -19.22 -0.95 0.99
N GLU A 110 -20.21 -1.64 1.56
CA GLU A 110 -21.06 -2.58 0.82
C GLU A 110 -20.23 -3.54 -0.05
N ARG A 111 -20.19 -3.33 -1.36
CA ARG A 111 -19.50 -4.16 -2.36
C ARG A 111 -18.19 -3.58 -2.86
N ARG A 112 -17.72 -2.48 -2.26
CA ARG A 112 -16.52 -1.76 -2.70
C ARG A 112 -15.37 -1.94 -1.73
N ILE A 113 -14.21 -2.27 -2.27
CA ILE A 113 -12.90 -2.20 -1.59
C ILE A 113 -12.20 -0.94 -2.10
N SER A 114 -11.82 -0.06 -1.20
CA SER A 114 -11.08 1.17 -1.50
C SER A 114 -9.69 1.10 -0.88
N LEU A 115 -8.68 1.39 -1.68
CA LEU A 115 -7.30 1.59 -1.25
C LEU A 115 -6.99 3.08 -1.30
N GLU A 116 -6.63 3.65 -0.17
CA GLU A 116 -6.13 5.03 -0.07
C GLU A 116 -4.65 5.01 0.28
N VAL A 117 -3.88 5.77 -0.46
CA VAL A 117 -2.42 5.76 -0.39
C VAL A 117 -1.88 7.17 -0.29
N PHE A 118 -0.97 7.40 0.65
CA PHE A 118 -0.20 8.63 0.71
C PHE A 118 0.77 8.68 -0.48
N HIS A 119 0.72 9.76 -1.24
CA HIS A 119 1.34 9.83 -2.57
C HIS A 119 2.87 9.68 -2.59
N ALA A 120 3.52 9.93 -1.46
CA ALA A 120 4.96 9.68 -1.33
C ALA A 120 5.32 8.19 -1.28
N LEU A 121 4.34 7.30 -1.02
CA LEU A 121 4.58 5.86 -0.90
C LEU A 121 4.76 5.19 -2.25
N THR A 122 3.84 5.44 -3.16
CA THR A 122 3.85 4.88 -4.52
C THR A 122 2.95 5.68 -5.46
N ASP A 123 3.13 5.49 -6.75
CA ASP A 123 2.26 6.04 -7.79
C ASP A 123 0.98 5.21 -7.98
N GLY A 124 0.15 5.65 -8.92
CA GLY A 124 -1.11 4.97 -9.23
C GLY A 124 -0.93 3.55 -9.77
N ASN A 125 0.17 3.26 -10.49
CA ASN A 125 0.42 1.93 -11.03
C ASN A 125 0.79 0.94 -9.92
N GLY A 126 1.71 1.32 -9.03
CA GLY A 126 2.08 0.50 -7.88
C GLY A 126 0.90 0.21 -6.96
N ALA A 127 0.06 1.22 -6.69
CA ALA A 127 -1.16 1.03 -5.93
C ALA A 127 -2.18 0.11 -6.63
N LEU A 128 -2.30 0.23 -7.96
CA LEU A 128 -3.20 -0.63 -8.74
C LEU A 128 -2.76 -2.10 -8.71
N MET A 129 -1.45 -2.36 -8.80
CA MET A 129 -0.92 -3.72 -8.67
C MET A 129 -1.21 -4.30 -7.30
N PHE A 130 -1.00 -3.53 -6.25
CA PHE A 130 -1.34 -3.95 -4.89
C PHE A 130 -2.84 -4.24 -4.72
N LEU A 131 -3.70 -3.34 -5.20
CA LEU A 131 -5.17 -3.53 -5.12
C LEU A 131 -5.63 -4.77 -5.89
N LYS A 132 -5.09 -5.01 -7.08
CA LYS A 132 -5.42 -6.21 -7.88
C LYS A 132 -5.09 -7.49 -7.13
N GLU A 133 -3.89 -7.57 -6.55
CA GLU A 133 -3.49 -8.74 -5.77
C GLU A 133 -4.32 -8.91 -4.52
N LEU A 134 -4.61 -7.82 -3.80
CA LEU A 134 -5.48 -7.84 -2.63
C LEU A 134 -6.87 -8.38 -2.96
N VAL A 135 -7.49 -7.89 -4.04
CA VAL A 135 -8.81 -8.33 -4.50
C VAL A 135 -8.76 -9.80 -4.93
N TYR A 136 -7.72 -10.20 -5.64
CA TYR A 136 -7.55 -11.59 -6.07
C TYR A 136 -7.48 -12.55 -4.88
N GLN A 137 -6.65 -12.26 -3.89
CA GLN A 137 -6.54 -13.09 -2.69
C GLN A 137 -7.82 -13.06 -1.84
N TYR A 138 -8.49 -11.92 -1.76
CA TYR A 138 -9.80 -11.81 -1.13
C TYR A 138 -10.82 -12.74 -1.80
N LEU A 139 -10.94 -12.70 -3.13
CA LEU A 139 -11.88 -13.54 -3.87
C LEU A 139 -11.57 -15.03 -3.69
N ARG A 140 -10.31 -15.43 -3.64
CA ARG A 140 -9.92 -16.82 -3.35
C ARG A 140 -10.32 -17.28 -1.94
N LEU A 141 -10.33 -16.37 -0.97
CA LEU A 141 -10.78 -16.68 0.39
C LEU A 141 -12.31 -16.77 0.51
N VAL A 142 -13.03 -15.99 -0.29
CA VAL A 142 -14.50 -15.99 -0.32
C VAL A 142 -15.01 -17.16 -1.20
N HIS A 143 -14.34 -17.43 -2.31
CA HIS A 143 -14.69 -18.44 -3.31
C HIS A 143 -13.54 -19.45 -3.46
N PRO A 144 -13.42 -20.44 -2.58
CA PRO A 144 -12.32 -21.42 -2.61
C PRO A 144 -12.26 -22.26 -3.88
N GLU A 145 -13.31 -22.30 -4.66
CA GLU A 145 -13.40 -22.94 -5.99
C GLU A 145 -12.61 -22.18 -7.05
N ILE A 146 -12.40 -20.87 -6.88
CA ILE A 146 -11.57 -20.07 -7.75
C ILE A 146 -10.12 -20.38 -7.41
N GLY A 147 -9.37 -20.99 -8.30
CA GLY A 147 -7.93 -21.17 -8.12
C GLY A 147 -7.48 -22.53 -7.58
N LYS A 148 -8.25 -23.58 -7.77
CA LYS A 148 -7.74 -24.96 -7.57
C LYS A 148 -6.60 -25.35 -8.52
N GLY A 149 -6.21 -24.50 -9.45
CA GLY A 149 -5.18 -24.74 -10.47
C GLY A 149 -3.91 -23.89 -10.35
N ASP A 150 -3.97 -22.72 -9.76
CA ASP A 150 -2.81 -21.84 -9.72
C ASP A 150 -2.26 -21.72 -8.30
N ARG A 151 -1.04 -22.21 -8.09
CA ARG A 151 -0.21 -21.73 -6.98
C ARG A 151 -0.09 -20.22 -7.13
N MET A 152 -0.11 -19.52 -5.99
CA MET A 152 0.22 -18.13 -5.85
C MET A 152 1.64 -17.89 -6.42
N GLU A 153 1.76 -17.78 -7.73
CA GLU A 153 2.89 -17.16 -8.37
C GLU A 153 2.63 -15.65 -8.27
N LEU A 154 2.95 -15.09 -7.09
CA LEU A 154 3.29 -13.68 -7.04
C LEU A 154 4.48 -13.55 -7.98
N HIS A 155 4.24 -12.96 -9.14
CA HIS A 155 5.28 -12.76 -10.11
C HIS A 155 6.46 -12.06 -9.43
N GLU A 156 7.66 -12.65 -9.51
CA GLU A 156 8.90 -12.02 -9.03
C GLU A 156 9.12 -10.63 -9.68
N GLU A 157 8.40 -10.33 -10.74
CA GLU A 157 8.36 -9.05 -11.46
C GLU A 157 7.54 -7.96 -10.75
N THR A 158 6.85 -8.24 -9.63
CA THR A 158 6.12 -7.22 -8.87
C THR A 158 6.98 -6.46 -7.85
N THR A 159 8.30 -6.55 -7.92
CA THR A 159 9.13 -5.53 -7.30
C THR A 159 8.89 -4.22 -8.04
N VAL A 160 7.92 -3.45 -7.56
CA VAL A 160 7.76 -2.05 -7.97
C VAL A 160 9.08 -1.38 -7.63
N ASP A 161 9.83 -1.09 -8.69
CA ASP A 161 11.17 -0.55 -8.60
C ASP A 161 11.06 0.81 -7.90
N ARG A 162 11.66 0.93 -6.70
CA ARG A 162 11.70 2.17 -5.92
C ARG A 162 12.67 3.19 -6.52
N GLU A 163 13.26 2.85 -7.67
CA GLU A 163 14.16 3.77 -8.36
C GLU A 163 13.38 5.01 -8.83
N ASP A 164 13.94 6.16 -8.53
CA ASP A 164 13.48 7.45 -9.04
C ASP A 164 13.47 7.43 -10.57
N SER A 165 12.27 7.27 -11.14
CA SER A 165 12.06 7.22 -12.58
C SER A 165 12.60 8.47 -13.28
N TYR A 166 12.64 9.60 -12.58
CA TYR A 166 13.18 10.85 -13.09
C TYR A 166 14.70 10.76 -13.27
N LEU A 167 15.43 10.24 -12.27
CA LEU A 167 16.89 10.08 -12.38
C LEU A 167 17.30 9.04 -13.40
N LYS A 168 16.49 7.99 -13.58
CA LYS A 168 16.74 6.91 -14.56
C LYS A 168 16.58 7.38 -16.01
N HIS A 169 15.66 8.31 -16.26
CA HIS A 169 15.33 8.78 -17.61
C HIS A 169 15.81 10.20 -17.92
N TYR A 170 16.34 10.94 -16.93
CA TYR A 170 16.87 12.27 -17.13
C TYR A 170 18.23 12.21 -17.82
N LYS A 171 18.25 12.53 -19.11
CA LYS A 171 19.51 12.83 -19.84
C LYS A 171 19.78 14.32 -19.68
N ARG A 172 20.89 14.67 -19.00
CA ARG A 172 21.36 16.06 -19.00
C ARG A 172 21.56 16.48 -20.45
N PRO A 173 21.10 17.71 -20.83
CA PRO A 173 21.33 18.26 -22.16
C PRO A 173 22.82 18.47 -22.41
#